data_113d85010f71754efdd72a60837994c6
#
_entry.id   113d85010f71754efdd72a60837994c6
#
_cell.length_a   1.000
_cell.length_b   1.000
_cell.length_c   1.000
_cell.angle_alpha   90.00
_cell.angle_beta   90.00
_cell.angle_gamma   90.00
#
_symmetry.space_group_name_H-M   'P 1'
#
loop_
_entity.id
_entity.type
_entity.pdbx_description
1 polymer ?
#
loop_
_entity_poly.entity_id
_entity_poly.type
_entity_poly.pdbx_seq_one_letter_code
_entity_poly.pdbx_strand_id
1 'polypeptide(L)'
;MEKNEVRLTEAYRTVSPKDRAKKQRQAVYEQQESKRAPKVQIDQKFTLYLWIAGIAIAFLASAFVSFNGITAVAEFVGLTTPWMGSLFFFFIELMYLLFLIAYLLLSSRVQNDGTKEPTFGAIVGMISFGGIAVLANGFHTIDYWNYDFTEPRLWAGTILAVSAPLAIISASKMASRVVFAKSLSL
;
A
#
# COMPACT_ATOMS: atom_id res chain seq x y z
N MET A 1 23.04 -46.99 24.80
CA MET A 1 22.00 -46.17 24.15
C MET A 1 21.14 -45.33 25.14
N GLU A 2 20.87 -45.81 26.31
CA GLU A 2 19.99 -45.21 27.33
C GLU A 2 20.42 -43.84 27.89
N LYS A 3 21.73 -43.58 28.00
CA LYS A 3 22.25 -42.31 28.55
C LYS A 3 21.99 -41.06 27.68
N ASN A 4 21.77 -41.23 26.39
CA ASN A 4 21.53 -40.10 25.49
C ASN A 4 20.04 -39.68 25.46
N GLU A 5 19.13 -40.63 25.67
CA GLU A 5 17.69 -40.29 25.75
C GLU A 5 17.31 -39.53 27.02
N VAL A 6 17.96 -39.87 28.15
CA VAL A 6 17.73 -39.15 29.43
C VAL A 6 18.20 -37.71 29.36
N ARG A 7 19.35 -37.43 28.70
CA ARG A 7 19.85 -36.06 28.52
C ARG A 7 18.96 -35.20 27.60
N LEU A 8 18.35 -35.80 26.60
CA LEU A 8 17.42 -35.07 25.71
C LEU A 8 16.11 -34.73 26.43
N THR A 9 15.59 -35.62 27.28
CA THR A 9 14.37 -35.37 28.04
C THR A 9 14.57 -34.34 29.14
N GLU A 10 15.74 -34.27 29.78
CA GLU A 10 16.05 -33.23 30.78
C GLU A 10 16.23 -31.84 30.11
N ALA A 11 16.89 -31.76 28.96
CA ALA A 11 17.05 -30.53 28.21
C ALA A 11 15.68 -29.96 27.73
N TYR A 12 14.74 -30.84 27.44
CA TYR A 12 13.36 -30.40 27.10
C TYR A 12 12.54 -29.91 28.32
N ARG A 13 12.88 -30.34 29.52
CA ARG A 13 12.16 -29.97 30.74
C ARG A 13 12.47 -28.56 31.25
N THR A 14 13.65 -28.04 30.92
CA THR A 14 14.14 -26.71 31.40
C THR A 14 13.72 -25.55 30.51
N VAL A 15 13.15 -25.82 29.32
CA VAL A 15 12.71 -24.75 28.42
C VAL A 15 11.32 -24.26 28.79
N SER A 16 11.20 -22.95 29.07
CA SER A 16 9.93 -22.29 29.39
C SER A 16 8.84 -22.61 28.37
N PRO A 17 7.56 -22.77 28.79
CA PRO A 17 6.45 -22.97 27.85
C PRO A 17 6.37 -21.91 26.73
N LYS A 18 6.77 -20.68 27.04
CA LYS A 18 6.84 -19.56 26.06
C LYS A 18 7.92 -19.81 24.99
N ASP A 19 9.08 -20.35 25.41
CA ASP A 19 10.18 -20.62 24.47
C ASP A 19 9.90 -21.84 23.61
N ARG A 20 9.16 -22.82 24.11
CA ARG A 20 8.67 -23.96 23.32
C ARG A 20 7.69 -23.50 22.24
N ALA A 21 6.74 -22.65 22.61
CA ALA A 21 5.78 -22.08 21.65
C ALA A 21 6.48 -21.22 20.58
N LYS A 22 7.53 -20.49 20.97
CA LYS A 22 8.34 -19.70 20.03
C LYS A 22 9.12 -20.58 19.07
N LYS A 23 9.77 -21.64 19.55
CA LYS A 23 10.49 -22.63 18.71
C LYS A 23 9.55 -23.39 17.77
N GLN A 24 8.37 -23.78 18.24
CA GLN A 24 7.37 -24.42 17.38
C GLN A 24 6.88 -23.49 16.27
N ARG A 25 6.61 -22.23 16.58
CA ARG A 25 6.25 -21.24 15.56
C ARG A 25 7.37 -21.04 14.54
N GLN A 26 8.61 -20.92 14.98
CA GLN A 26 9.76 -20.81 14.08
C GLN A 26 9.89 -22.06 13.17
N ALA A 27 9.79 -23.26 13.72
CA ALA A 27 9.87 -24.50 12.93
C ALA A 27 8.72 -24.59 11.90
N VAL A 28 7.51 -24.17 12.25
CA VAL A 28 6.38 -24.09 11.30
C VAL A 28 6.63 -23.07 10.20
N TYR A 29 7.20 -21.90 10.54
CA TYR A 29 7.59 -20.89 9.56
C TYR A 29 8.67 -21.39 8.60
N GLU A 30 9.73 -22.01 9.12
CA GLU A 30 10.82 -22.60 8.32
C GLU A 30 10.30 -23.71 7.40
N GLN A 31 9.38 -24.55 7.89
CA GLN A 31 8.75 -25.60 7.08
C GLN A 31 7.82 -25.04 5.99
N GLN A 32 7.13 -23.93 6.26
CA GLN A 32 6.34 -23.22 5.25
C GLN A 32 7.21 -22.50 4.21
N GLU A 33 8.36 -21.98 4.62
CA GLU A 33 9.32 -21.35 3.71
C GLU A 33 10.00 -22.37 2.80
N SER A 34 10.38 -23.54 3.31
CA SER A 34 10.98 -24.61 2.51
C SER A 34 10.05 -25.21 1.45
N LYS A 35 8.74 -25.13 1.66
CA LYS A 35 7.70 -25.57 0.70
C LYS A 35 7.35 -24.52 -0.35
N ARG A 36 7.84 -23.28 -0.24
CA ARG A 36 7.62 -22.26 -1.26
C ARG A 36 8.47 -22.57 -2.46
N ALA A 37 7.85 -22.58 -3.66
CA ALA A 37 8.56 -22.73 -4.92
C ALA A 37 9.74 -21.75 -5.00
N PRO A 38 10.89 -22.13 -5.59
CA PRO A 38 12.05 -21.27 -5.71
C PRO A 38 11.64 -19.95 -6.35
N LYS A 39 11.80 -18.86 -5.61
CA LYS A 39 11.51 -17.51 -6.13
C LYS A 39 12.47 -17.25 -7.29
N VAL A 40 11.93 -16.90 -8.45
CA VAL A 40 12.70 -16.44 -9.59
C VAL A 40 13.64 -15.33 -9.10
N GLN A 41 14.94 -15.55 -9.18
CA GLN A 41 15.95 -14.53 -8.87
C GLN A 41 16.03 -13.56 -10.05
N ILE A 42 15.06 -12.64 -10.09
CA ILE A 42 15.18 -11.46 -10.95
C ILE A 42 16.18 -10.53 -10.27
N ASP A 43 17.03 -9.87 -11.04
CA ASP A 43 17.96 -8.87 -10.50
C ASP A 43 17.16 -7.85 -9.65
N GLN A 44 17.34 -7.96 -8.34
CA GLN A 44 16.47 -7.32 -7.37
C GLN A 44 16.54 -5.81 -7.43
N LYS A 45 17.72 -5.25 -7.76
CA LYS A 45 17.89 -3.81 -7.88
C LYS A 45 17.15 -3.29 -9.10
N PHE A 46 17.27 -3.96 -10.24
CA PHE A 46 16.56 -3.59 -11.47
C PHE A 46 15.05 -3.65 -11.27
N THR A 47 14.55 -4.74 -10.70
CA THR A 47 13.12 -4.91 -10.41
C THR A 47 12.62 -3.84 -9.45
N LEU A 48 13.39 -3.50 -8.40
CA LEU A 48 13.07 -2.44 -7.46
C LEU A 48 12.95 -1.08 -8.17
N TYR A 49 13.94 -0.71 -8.98
CA TYR A 49 13.91 0.55 -9.74
C TYR A 49 12.74 0.60 -10.73
N LEU A 50 12.45 -0.50 -11.40
CA LEU A 50 11.32 -0.58 -12.32
C LEU A 50 9.98 -0.37 -11.59
N TRP A 51 9.80 -0.98 -10.42
CA TRP A 51 8.61 -0.77 -9.59
C TRP A 51 8.50 0.66 -9.07
N ILE A 52 9.59 1.24 -8.57
CA ILE A 52 9.60 2.64 -8.09
C ILE A 52 9.26 3.59 -9.24
N ALA A 53 9.90 3.41 -10.39
CA ALA A 53 9.62 4.23 -11.57
C ALA A 53 8.17 4.07 -12.04
N GLY A 54 7.65 2.85 -12.09
CA GLY A 54 6.26 2.58 -12.46
C GLY A 54 5.25 3.25 -11.51
N ILE A 55 5.48 3.15 -10.20
CA ILE A 55 4.63 3.84 -9.19
C ILE A 55 4.72 5.36 -9.35
N ALA A 56 5.92 5.90 -9.54
CA ALA A 56 6.11 7.34 -9.71
C ALA A 56 5.39 7.87 -10.97
N ILE A 57 5.50 7.15 -12.10
CA ILE A 57 4.81 7.49 -13.35
C ILE A 57 3.29 7.41 -13.15
N ALA A 58 2.81 6.34 -12.54
CA ALA A 58 1.38 6.15 -12.28
C ALA A 58 0.84 7.26 -11.35
N PHE A 59 1.61 7.62 -10.31
CA PHE A 59 1.26 8.72 -9.41
C PHE A 59 1.18 10.06 -10.15
N LEU A 60 2.18 10.41 -10.94
CA LEU A 60 2.20 11.66 -11.71
C LEU A 60 1.04 11.71 -12.71
N ALA A 61 0.76 10.61 -13.42
CA ALA A 61 -0.38 10.52 -14.33
C ALA A 61 -1.71 10.69 -13.60
N SER A 62 -1.88 10.04 -12.44
CA SER A 62 -3.07 10.18 -11.61
C SER A 62 -3.23 11.60 -11.07
N ALA A 63 -2.16 12.21 -10.58
CA ALA A 63 -2.17 13.59 -10.10
C ALA A 63 -2.56 14.57 -11.22
N PHE A 64 -2.06 14.36 -12.43
CA PHE A 64 -2.42 15.18 -13.59
C PHE A 64 -3.92 15.07 -13.93
N VAL A 65 -4.47 13.86 -13.92
CA VAL A 65 -5.90 13.63 -14.14
C VAL A 65 -6.73 14.23 -13.00
N SER A 66 -6.28 14.10 -11.75
CA SER A 66 -6.98 14.59 -10.56
C SER A 66 -6.98 16.11 -10.43
N PHE A 67 -6.05 16.81 -11.09
CA PHE A 67 -5.91 18.27 -10.96
C PHE A 67 -7.22 18.99 -11.25
N ASN A 68 -7.82 18.72 -12.39
CA ASN A 68 -9.08 19.37 -12.80
C ASN A 68 -10.24 19.02 -11.87
N GLY A 69 -10.33 17.76 -11.43
CA GLY A 69 -11.36 17.30 -10.51
C GLY A 69 -11.27 17.99 -9.13
N ILE A 70 -10.08 18.01 -8.54
CA ILE A 70 -9.87 18.59 -7.21
C ILE A 70 -10.02 20.12 -7.24
N THR A 71 -9.55 20.80 -8.30
CA THR A 71 -9.72 22.25 -8.45
C THR A 71 -11.18 22.63 -8.66
N ALA A 72 -11.95 21.87 -9.44
CA ALA A 72 -13.39 22.08 -9.59
C ALA A 72 -14.14 21.94 -8.27
N VAL A 73 -13.81 20.94 -7.44
CA VAL A 73 -14.39 20.82 -6.09
C VAL A 73 -13.96 21.97 -5.19
N ALA A 74 -12.71 22.42 -5.28
CA ALA A 74 -12.24 23.58 -4.52
C ALA A 74 -13.06 24.84 -4.86
N GLU A 75 -13.33 25.09 -6.12
CA GLU A 75 -14.18 26.19 -6.57
C GLU A 75 -15.62 26.02 -6.06
N PHE A 76 -16.18 24.83 -6.13
CA PHE A 76 -17.52 24.52 -5.65
C PHE A 76 -17.70 24.80 -4.15
N VAL A 77 -16.67 24.54 -3.33
CA VAL A 77 -16.68 24.82 -1.87
C VAL A 77 -16.29 26.26 -1.53
N GLY A 78 -16.13 27.14 -2.53
CA GLY A 78 -15.90 28.57 -2.33
C GLY A 78 -14.43 29.01 -2.36
N LEU A 79 -13.50 28.14 -2.75
CA LEU A 79 -12.10 28.49 -3.00
C LEU A 79 -11.96 29.06 -4.43
N THR A 80 -12.52 30.24 -4.65
CA THR A 80 -12.72 30.82 -6.00
C THR A 80 -11.48 31.39 -6.66
N THR A 81 -10.37 31.57 -5.92
CA THR A 81 -9.13 32.07 -6.53
C THR A 81 -8.33 30.92 -7.14
N PRO A 82 -7.82 31.04 -8.39
CA PRO A 82 -7.13 29.93 -9.08
C PRO A 82 -5.95 29.33 -8.28
N TRP A 83 -5.22 30.15 -7.54
CA TRP A 83 -4.11 29.68 -6.72
C TRP A 83 -4.57 28.86 -5.49
N MET A 84 -5.75 29.13 -4.92
CA MET A 84 -6.32 28.35 -3.82
C MET A 84 -6.71 26.95 -4.26
N GLY A 85 -7.32 26.81 -5.43
CA GLY A 85 -7.61 25.50 -6.03
C GLY A 85 -6.33 24.67 -6.24
N SER A 86 -5.28 25.31 -6.75
CA SER A 86 -3.99 24.65 -6.94
C SER A 86 -3.34 24.25 -5.60
N LEU A 87 -3.38 25.11 -4.57
CA LEU A 87 -2.90 24.76 -3.23
C LEU A 87 -3.67 23.60 -2.62
N PHE A 88 -4.99 23.61 -2.77
CA PHE A 88 -5.83 22.52 -2.28
C PHE A 88 -5.50 21.21 -2.97
N PHE A 89 -5.30 21.22 -4.29
CA PHE A 89 -4.81 20.07 -5.04
C PHE A 89 -3.48 19.57 -4.51
N PHE A 90 -2.46 20.43 -4.41
CA PHE A 90 -1.15 20.04 -3.88
C PHE A 90 -1.23 19.48 -2.46
N PHE A 91 -2.07 20.05 -1.61
CA PHE A 91 -2.28 19.53 -0.26
C PHE A 91 -2.84 18.11 -0.28
N ILE A 92 -3.89 17.86 -1.04
CA ILE A 92 -4.52 16.53 -1.13
C ILE A 92 -3.53 15.49 -1.67
N GLU A 93 -2.84 15.79 -2.78
CA GLU A 93 -1.90 14.87 -3.41
C GLU A 93 -0.66 14.63 -2.55
N LEU A 94 -0.13 15.68 -1.88
CA LEU A 94 1.00 15.54 -0.97
C LEU A 94 0.65 14.66 0.23
N MET A 95 -0.51 14.88 0.85
CA MET A 95 -0.97 14.07 1.98
C MET A 95 -1.19 12.62 1.56
N TYR A 96 -1.79 12.38 0.40
CA TYR A 96 -1.93 11.04 -0.15
C TYR A 96 -0.57 10.36 -0.34
N LEU A 97 0.40 11.05 -0.95
CA LEU A 97 1.75 10.55 -1.16
C LEU A 97 2.46 10.24 0.17
N LEU A 98 2.35 11.11 1.17
CA LEU A 98 2.95 10.92 2.49
C LEU A 98 2.39 9.66 3.18
N PHE A 99 1.07 9.46 3.17
CA PHE A 99 0.46 8.26 3.73
C PHE A 99 0.81 6.99 2.94
N LEU A 100 0.95 7.10 1.62
CA LEU A 100 1.44 6.01 0.77
C LEU A 100 2.87 5.60 1.15
N ILE A 101 3.77 6.56 1.27
CA ILE A 101 5.17 6.31 1.70
C ILE A 101 5.19 5.72 3.12
N ALA A 102 4.42 6.29 4.05
CA ALA A 102 4.31 5.78 5.40
C ALA A 102 3.81 4.32 5.40
N TYR A 103 2.80 4.00 4.61
CA TYR A 103 2.33 2.62 4.45
C TYR A 103 3.42 1.67 3.95
N LEU A 104 4.16 2.08 2.91
CA LEU A 104 5.24 1.28 2.35
C LEU A 104 6.36 1.05 3.39
N LEU A 105 6.76 2.09 4.10
CA LEU A 105 7.81 2.01 5.12
C LEU A 105 7.38 1.15 6.31
N LEU A 106 6.18 1.36 6.86
CA LEU A 106 5.68 0.60 8.00
C LEU A 106 5.42 -0.86 7.64
N SER A 107 4.89 -1.13 6.44
CA SER A 107 4.64 -2.51 5.98
C SER A 107 5.91 -3.33 5.78
N SER A 108 7.06 -2.68 5.63
CA SER A 108 8.38 -3.32 5.50
C SER A 108 9.07 -3.58 6.84
N ARG A 109 8.63 -2.93 7.92
CA ARG A 109 9.25 -3.03 9.23
C ARG A 109 8.66 -4.17 10.05
N VAL A 110 9.53 -4.79 10.82
CA VAL A 110 9.17 -5.80 11.82
C VAL A 110 9.69 -5.31 13.16
N GLN A 111 8.84 -5.34 14.17
CA GLN A 111 9.20 -4.96 15.54
C GLN A 111 10.18 -5.98 16.14
N ASN A 112 10.87 -5.59 17.22
CA ASN A 112 11.85 -6.45 17.91
C ASN A 112 11.24 -7.75 18.47
N ASP A 113 9.92 -7.80 18.64
CA ASP A 113 9.17 -8.98 19.07
C ASP A 113 8.75 -9.91 17.91
N GLY A 114 9.12 -9.56 16.67
CA GLY A 114 8.77 -10.29 15.45
C GLY A 114 7.36 -10.00 14.93
N THR A 115 6.63 -9.03 15.53
CA THR A 115 5.34 -8.57 15.01
C THR A 115 5.53 -7.51 13.91
N LYS A 116 4.54 -7.36 13.02
CA LYS A 116 4.57 -6.29 12.02
C LYS A 116 4.19 -4.96 12.65
N GLU A 117 4.82 -3.91 12.19
CA GLU A 117 4.43 -2.54 12.53
C GLU A 117 2.96 -2.27 12.16
N PRO A 118 2.20 -1.56 13.02
CA PRO A 118 0.81 -1.23 12.73
C PRO A 118 0.73 -0.22 11.57
N THR A 119 0.05 -0.61 10.50
CA THR A 119 -0.13 0.21 9.29
C THR A 119 -1.49 0.91 9.23
N PHE A 120 -2.32 0.74 10.25
CA PHE A 120 -3.71 1.20 10.26
C PHE A 120 -3.83 2.70 9.99
N GLY A 121 -3.07 3.55 10.68
CA GLY A 121 -3.10 5.00 10.47
C GLY A 121 -2.73 5.42 9.04
N ALA A 122 -1.72 4.78 8.46
CA ALA A 122 -1.32 5.03 7.08
C ALA A 122 -2.41 4.60 6.08
N ILE A 123 -3.06 3.47 6.33
CA ILE A 123 -4.17 2.99 5.49
C ILE A 123 -5.36 3.95 5.56
N VAL A 124 -5.74 4.39 6.77
CA VAL A 124 -6.83 5.35 6.95
C VAL A 124 -6.52 6.66 6.22
N GLY A 125 -5.31 7.20 6.37
CA GLY A 125 -4.90 8.41 5.65
C GLY A 125 -4.94 8.23 4.13
N MET A 126 -4.42 7.12 3.62
CA MET A 126 -4.46 6.79 2.19
C MET A 126 -5.90 6.71 1.65
N ILE A 127 -6.80 6.03 2.38
CA ILE A 127 -8.21 5.90 1.98
C ILE A 127 -8.91 7.28 2.04
N SER A 128 -8.62 8.09 3.06
CA SER A 128 -9.24 9.42 3.20
C SER A 128 -8.85 10.34 2.05
N PHE A 129 -7.56 10.53 1.82
CA PHE A 129 -7.10 11.46 0.78
C PHE A 129 -7.27 10.90 -0.64
N GLY A 130 -7.03 9.61 -0.85
CA GLY A 130 -7.35 8.95 -2.11
C GLY A 130 -8.85 8.93 -2.39
N GLY A 131 -9.69 8.78 -1.37
CA GLY A 131 -11.15 8.88 -1.47
C GLY A 131 -11.61 10.27 -1.90
N ILE A 132 -11.00 11.33 -1.38
CA ILE A 132 -11.27 12.71 -1.83
C ILE A 132 -10.96 12.86 -3.31
N ALA A 133 -9.79 12.36 -3.77
CA ALA A 133 -9.42 12.40 -5.18
C ALA A 133 -10.41 11.62 -6.06
N VAL A 134 -10.83 10.43 -5.62
CA VAL A 134 -11.85 9.61 -6.32
C VAL A 134 -13.16 10.36 -6.45
N LEU A 135 -13.66 10.93 -5.34
CA LEU A 135 -14.93 11.66 -5.33
C LEU A 135 -14.85 12.93 -6.18
N ALA A 136 -13.76 13.69 -6.09
CA ALA A 136 -13.56 14.90 -6.87
C ALA A 136 -13.54 14.62 -8.38
N ASN A 137 -12.82 13.59 -8.80
CA ASN A 137 -12.77 13.20 -10.20
C ASN A 137 -14.11 12.67 -10.71
N GLY A 138 -14.81 11.87 -9.91
CA GLY A 138 -16.16 11.40 -10.22
C GLY A 138 -17.15 12.56 -10.36
N PHE A 139 -17.16 13.47 -9.39
CA PHE A 139 -18.01 14.66 -9.40
C PHE A 139 -17.73 15.54 -10.62
N HIS A 140 -16.46 15.85 -10.90
CA HIS A 140 -16.08 16.65 -12.06
C HIS A 140 -16.53 16.01 -13.38
N THR A 141 -16.43 14.68 -13.50
CA THR A 141 -16.89 13.98 -14.71
C THR A 141 -18.40 14.06 -14.87
N ILE A 142 -19.16 13.89 -13.77
CA ILE A 142 -20.62 13.99 -13.78
C ILE A 142 -21.07 15.42 -14.13
N ASP A 143 -20.42 16.42 -13.55
CA ASP A 143 -20.68 17.83 -13.83
C ASP A 143 -20.36 18.21 -15.29
N TYR A 144 -19.25 17.72 -15.83
CA TYR A 144 -18.85 17.91 -17.22
C TYR A 144 -19.94 17.46 -18.22
N TRP A 145 -20.66 16.36 -17.88
CA TRP A 145 -21.77 15.84 -18.68
C TRP A 145 -23.14 16.38 -18.25
N ASN A 146 -23.19 17.50 -17.51
CA ASN A 146 -24.41 18.17 -17.07
C ASN A 146 -25.40 17.22 -16.37
N TYR A 147 -24.91 16.25 -15.60
CA TYR A 147 -25.73 15.25 -14.89
C TYR A 147 -26.63 14.40 -15.80
N ASP A 148 -26.25 14.26 -17.08
CA ASP A 148 -26.98 13.39 -17.99
C ASP A 148 -26.57 11.92 -17.79
N PHE A 149 -27.26 11.25 -16.89
CA PHE A 149 -27.03 9.84 -16.57
C PHE A 149 -27.45 8.88 -17.68
N THR A 150 -28.07 9.36 -18.76
CA THR A 150 -28.39 8.55 -19.94
C THR A 150 -27.23 8.46 -20.93
N GLU A 151 -26.24 9.36 -20.83
CA GLU A 151 -25.08 9.42 -21.70
C GLU A 151 -24.06 8.32 -21.30
N PRO A 152 -23.77 7.33 -22.17
CA PRO A 152 -22.81 6.28 -21.87
C PRO A 152 -21.38 6.77 -21.59
N ARG A 153 -20.99 7.92 -22.17
CA ARG A 153 -19.67 8.51 -21.97
C ARG A 153 -19.47 9.03 -20.57
N LEU A 154 -20.54 9.47 -19.87
CA LEU A 154 -20.49 9.84 -18.47
C LEU A 154 -20.00 8.66 -17.62
N TRP A 155 -20.58 7.50 -17.79
CA TRP A 155 -20.19 6.30 -17.05
C TRP A 155 -18.78 5.84 -17.34
N ALA A 156 -18.41 5.81 -18.64
CA ALA A 156 -17.05 5.48 -19.04
C ALA A 156 -16.02 6.45 -18.46
N GLY A 157 -16.28 7.74 -18.54
CA GLY A 157 -15.43 8.80 -17.98
C GLY A 157 -15.30 8.70 -16.47
N THR A 158 -16.39 8.47 -15.76
CA THR A 158 -16.39 8.30 -14.30
C THR A 158 -15.59 7.07 -13.88
N ILE A 159 -15.76 5.93 -14.55
CA ILE A 159 -14.99 4.71 -14.27
C ILE A 159 -13.49 4.97 -14.48
N LEU A 160 -13.10 5.61 -15.56
CA LEU A 160 -11.70 5.95 -15.84
C LEU A 160 -11.13 6.91 -14.81
N ALA A 161 -11.85 7.99 -14.48
CA ALA A 161 -11.42 9.00 -13.52
C ALA A 161 -11.23 8.43 -12.11
N VAL A 162 -12.11 7.51 -11.68
CA VAL A 162 -12.05 6.84 -10.38
C VAL A 162 -11.00 5.74 -10.35
N SER A 163 -10.72 5.09 -11.48
CA SER A 163 -9.78 3.96 -11.54
C SER A 163 -8.33 4.35 -11.26
N ALA A 164 -7.91 5.57 -11.61
CA ALA A 164 -6.53 6.03 -11.46
C ALA A 164 -6.04 6.02 -10.00
N PRO A 165 -6.70 6.66 -9.02
CA PRO A 165 -6.30 6.58 -7.61
C PRO A 165 -6.37 5.14 -7.04
N LEU A 166 -7.37 4.36 -7.44
CA LEU A 166 -7.51 2.96 -7.00
C LEU A 166 -6.38 2.07 -7.52
N ALA A 167 -5.92 2.31 -8.75
CA ALA A 167 -4.79 1.59 -9.33
C ALA A 167 -3.50 1.83 -8.52
N ILE A 168 -3.26 3.06 -8.06
CA ILE A 168 -2.09 3.39 -7.22
C ILE A 168 -2.14 2.65 -5.89
N ILE A 169 -3.29 2.62 -5.20
CA ILE A 169 -3.46 1.89 -3.94
C ILE A 169 -3.16 0.41 -4.16
N SER A 170 -3.68 -0.18 -5.23
CA SER A 170 -3.46 -1.59 -5.56
C SER A 170 -2.00 -1.89 -5.90
N ALA A 171 -1.38 -1.06 -6.75
CA ALA A 171 0.02 -1.18 -7.14
C ALA A 171 0.96 -1.07 -5.93
N SER A 172 0.68 -0.14 -5.01
CA SER A 172 1.46 0.05 -3.78
C SER A 172 1.41 -1.17 -2.86
N LYS A 173 0.24 -1.79 -2.72
CA LYS A 173 0.08 -3.03 -1.96
C LYS A 173 0.85 -4.20 -2.59
N MET A 174 0.89 -4.27 -3.91
CA MET A 174 1.70 -5.27 -4.63
C MET A 174 3.20 -4.98 -4.48
N ALA A 175 3.61 -3.72 -4.65
CA ALA A 175 5.00 -3.31 -4.50
C ALA A 175 5.55 -3.62 -3.11
N SER A 176 4.79 -3.39 -2.03
CA SER A 176 5.22 -3.73 -0.67
C SER A 176 5.51 -5.22 -0.52
N ARG A 177 4.74 -6.08 -1.19
CA ARG A 177 4.96 -7.55 -1.15
C ARG A 177 6.15 -8.00 -1.99
N VAL A 178 6.40 -7.34 -3.12
CA VAL A 178 7.49 -7.72 -4.04
C VAL A 178 8.82 -7.18 -3.55
N VAL A 179 8.86 -5.90 -3.16
CA VAL A 179 10.09 -5.20 -2.78
C VAL A 179 10.58 -5.62 -1.40
N PHE A 180 9.68 -5.76 -0.43
CA PHE A 180 10.04 -6.01 0.97
C PHE A 180 9.93 -7.48 1.41
N ALA A 181 9.53 -8.39 0.52
CA ALA A 181 9.41 -9.81 0.85
C ALA A 181 10.73 -10.48 1.30
N LYS A 182 11.89 -9.84 1.11
CA LYS A 182 13.22 -10.39 1.39
C LYS A 182 13.92 -9.79 2.61
N SER A 183 13.41 -8.73 3.24
CA SER A 183 14.03 -8.15 4.44
C SER A 183 13.91 -9.02 5.69
N LEU A 184 13.20 -10.15 5.61
CA LEU A 184 12.99 -11.11 6.70
C LEU A 184 14.00 -12.28 6.71
N SER A 185 14.99 -12.28 5.82
CA SER A 185 15.97 -13.37 5.66
C SER A 185 17.44 -12.97 5.93
N LEU A 186 17.66 -11.89 6.69
CA LEU A 186 19.00 -11.54 7.17
C LEU A 186 19.07 -11.75 8.70
#